data_737011626b03a8d8879f818999824c4d
#
_entry.id   737011626b03a8d8879f818999824c4d
#
_cell.length_a   1.000
_cell.length_b   1.000
_cell.length_c   1.000
_cell.angle_alpha   90.00
_cell.angle_beta   90.00
_cell.angle_gamma   90.00
#
_symmetry.space_group_name_H-M   'P 1'
#
loop_
_entity.id
_entity.type
_entity.pdbx_description
1 polymer ?
#
loop_
_entity_poly.entity_id
_entity_poly.type
_entity_poly.pdbx_seq_one_letter_code
_entity_poly.pdbx_strand_id
1 'polypeptide(L)'
;MLWEDARIDRPYLTQVLAACLIASFGLLANSVAVIIGAMIIAPLMLPIRAIAWSVVAGDWSLFRRGFGSLSCGVFLAIGLSALVGWLAGIPAFGSEVLARGNPNLLDLGVALVAGAVSAYAMVQPKVSGTVAGTAIAVALMPPACTVGLAISQGYGLLAQGAALLLLTNLCGIALAAALTFWILGELPLKTGRHGMTAIVGMTLLLAVPLTYSFSELVRQARLEASLRQALLDRTLTFRRVQLIDSSVNWLASPPEVRLTVQSAESISPFQAQLLEEFLEKAMGQPFRLVFLVSKVSEIHSDSRTEPEPPPPAPQ
;
A
#
# COMPACT_ATOMS: atom_id res chain seq x y z
N MET A 1 6.80 13.72 30.38
CA MET A 1 6.68 13.64 28.91
C MET A 1 6.39 12.21 28.48
N LEU A 2 7.34 11.24 28.47
CA LEU A 2 7.07 9.85 28.01
C LEU A 2 5.98 9.10 28.77
N TRP A 3 5.84 9.32 30.07
CA TRP A 3 4.78 8.76 30.89
C TRP A 3 3.40 9.34 30.56
N GLU A 4 3.35 10.59 30.10
CA GLU A 4 2.15 11.25 29.60
C GLU A 4 1.82 10.76 28.21
N ASP A 5 2.81 10.59 27.34
CA ASP A 5 2.69 10.06 25.98
C ASP A 5 2.13 8.63 25.95
N ALA A 6 2.36 7.84 27.02
CA ALA A 6 1.85 6.47 27.18
C ALA A 6 0.47 6.39 27.86
N ARG A 7 -0.22 7.51 28.10
CA ARG A 7 -1.49 7.55 28.83
C ARG A 7 -2.66 7.46 27.88
N ILE A 8 -3.66 6.63 28.25
CA ILE A 8 -4.97 6.61 27.61
C ILE A 8 -5.81 7.72 28.25
N ASP A 9 -5.92 8.86 27.59
CA ASP A 9 -6.71 9.98 28.02
C ASP A 9 -7.80 10.34 26.99
N ARG A 10 -8.66 11.32 27.32
CA ARG A 10 -9.72 11.77 26.42
C ARG A 10 -9.17 12.33 25.11
N PRO A 11 -8.13 13.21 25.09
CA PRO A 11 -7.51 13.68 23.84
C PRO A 11 -7.00 12.53 22.97
N TYR A 12 -6.31 11.55 23.53
CA TYR A 12 -5.80 10.38 22.82
C TYR A 12 -6.96 9.61 22.13
N LEU A 13 -8.02 9.29 22.89
CA LEU A 13 -9.15 8.54 22.34
C LEU A 13 -9.89 9.34 21.26
N THR A 14 -10.12 10.64 21.46
CA THR A 14 -10.78 11.47 20.44
C THR A 14 -9.98 11.57 19.15
N GLN A 15 -8.65 11.69 19.24
CA GLN A 15 -7.78 11.71 18.07
C GLN A 15 -7.76 10.35 17.34
N VAL A 16 -7.71 9.22 18.07
CA VAL A 16 -7.79 7.88 17.48
C VAL A 16 -9.12 7.70 16.75
N LEU A 17 -10.25 8.07 17.38
CA LEU A 17 -11.57 7.97 16.77
C LEU A 17 -11.68 8.82 15.50
N ALA A 18 -11.26 10.09 15.57
CA ALA A 18 -11.31 11.00 14.42
C ALA A 18 -10.42 10.50 13.28
N ALA A 19 -9.15 10.11 13.59
CA ALA A 19 -8.23 9.60 12.60
C ALA A 19 -8.74 8.29 11.95
N CYS A 20 -9.33 7.39 12.75
CA CYS A 20 -9.91 6.13 12.25
C CYS A 20 -11.08 6.38 11.30
N LEU A 21 -12.01 7.27 11.65
CA LEU A 21 -13.15 7.61 10.77
C LEU A 21 -12.68 8.22 9.45
N ILE A 22 -11.77 9.21 9.52
CA ILE A 22 -11.24 9.86 8.32
C ILE A 22 -10.45 8.85 7.47
N ALA A 23 -9.63 7.99 8.08
CA ALA A 23 -8.89 6.94 7.37
C ALA A 23 -9.83 5.93 6.71
N SER A 24 -10.88 5.48 7.41
CA SER A 24 -11.85 4.53 6.87
C SER A 24 -12.63 5.13 5.69
N PHE A 25 -13.08 6.38 5.80
CA PHE A 25 -13.72 7.07 4.69
C PHE A 25 -12.76 7.31 3.52
N GLY A 26 -11.51 7.68 3.79
CA GLY A 26 -10.48 7.84 2.76
C GLY A 26 -10.17 6.54 2.01
N LEU A 27 -10.10 5.42 2.74
CA LEU A 27 -9.91 4.08 2.18
C LEU A 27 -11.09 3.66 1.29
N LEU A 28 -12.32 3.86 1.77
CA LEU A 28 -13.53 3.54 1.01
C LEU A 28 -13.72 4.46 -0.21
N ALA A 29 -13.37 5.73 -0.08
CA ALA A 29 -13.38 6.70 -1.19
C ALA A 29 -12.18 6.55 -2.14
N ASN A 30 -11.25 5.63 -1.87
CA ASN A 30 -10.00 5.43 -2.62
C ASN A 30 -9.19 6.74 -2.77
N SER A 31 -9.16 7.57 -1.72
CA SER A 31 -8.55 8.90 -1.72
C SER A 31 -7.29 8.94 -0.87
N VAL A 32 -6.12 8.93 -1.52
CA VAL A 32 -4.81 9.06 -0.86
C VAL A 32 -4.72 10.32 -0.01
N ALA A 33 -5.24 11.46 -0.50
CA ALA A 33 -5.16 12.73 0.21
C ALA A 33 -5.90 12.71 1.55
N VAL A 34 -7.11 12.11 1.59
CA VAL A 34 -7.89 11.95 2.83
C VAL A 34 -7.19 11.02 3.81
N ILE A 35 -6.61 9.92 3.30
CA ILE A 35 -5.86 8.96 4.11
C ILE A 35 -4.65 9.65 4.76
N ILE A 36 -3.89 10.47 4.00
CA ILE A 36 -2.76 11.25 4.55
C ILE A 36 -3.23 12.22 5.63
N GLY A 37 -4.37 12.91 5.42
CA GLY A 37 -4.95 13.78 6.43
C GLY A 37 -5.27 13.07 7.75
N ALA A 38 -5.82 11.85 7.67
CA ALA A 38 -6.08 11.02 8.85
C ALA A 38 -4.81 10.65 9.63
N MET A 39 -3.72 10.36 8.90
CA MET A 39 -2.45 9.98 9.48
C MET A 39 -1.82 11.10 10.31
N ILE A 40 -2.03 12.37 9.94
CA ILE A 40 -1.49 13.53 10.66
C ILE A 40 -2.16 13.69 12.03
N ILE A 41 -3.43 13.28 12.15
CA ILE A 41 -4.22 13.41 13.37
C ILE A 41 -3.95 12.24 14.33
N ALA A 42 -3.57 11.07 13.81
CA ALA A 42 -3.42 9.84 14.59
C ALA A 42 -2.32 9.92 15.67
N PRO A 43 -2.63 9.70 16.95
CA PRO A 43 -1.67 9.86 18.05
C PRO A 43 -0.84 8.61 18.34
N LEU A 44 -0.83 7.61 17.44
CA LEU A 44 -0.20 6.30 17.67
C LEU A 44 1.33 6.36 17.84
N MET A 45 1.94 7.47 17.43
CA MET A 45 3.37 7.69 17.61
C MET A 45 3.80 7.77 19.08
N LEU A 46 2.99 8.40 19.91
CA LEU A 46 3.33 8.68 21.33
C LEU A 46 3.60 7.38 22.10
N PRO A 47 2.68 6.38 22.12
CA PRO A 47 2.93 5.13 22.82
C PRO A 47 4.09 4.32 22.24
N ILE A 48 4.37 4.41 20.94
CA ILE A 48 5.50 3.70 20.32
C ILE A 48 6.84 4.26 20.79
N ARG A 49 6.97 5.56 20.90
CA ARG A 49 8.18 6.20 21.46
C ARG A 49 8.41 5.73 22.91
N ALA A 50 7.35 5.68 23.72
CA ALA A 50 7.43 5.18 25.08
C ALA A 50 7.88 3.72 25.12
N ILE A 51 7.36 2.85 24.23
CA ILE A 51 7.79 1.46 24.08
C ILE A 51 9.27 1.39 23.70
N ALA A 52 9.70 2.11 22.65
CA ALA A 52 11.07 2.08 22.18
C ALA A 52 12.07 2.53 23.27
N TRP A 53 11.75 3.61 23.97
CA TRP A 53 12.54 4.11 25.08
C TRP A 53 12.61 3.11 26.24
N SER A 54 11.47 2.53 26.63
CA SER A 54 11.37 1.57 27.73
C SER A 54 12.20 0.31 27.49
N VAL A 55 12.31 -0.13 26.24
CA VAL A 55 13.13 -1.27 25.84
C VAL A 55 14.62 -0.99 26.09
N VAL A 56 15.09 0.20 25.74
CA VAL A 56 16.50 0.60 25.94
C VAL A 56 16.78 0.87 27.42
N ALA A 57 15.83 1.51 28.12
CA ALA A 57 15.94 1.81 29.56
C ALA A 57 15.75 0.59 30.46
N GLY A 58 15.14 -0.49 29.95
CA GLY A 58 14.74 -1.65 30.77
C GLY A 58 13.56 -1.36 31.72
N ASP A 59 12.75 -0.33 31.41
CA ASP A 59 11.58 0.05 32.21
C ASP A 59 10.33 -0.72 31.80
N TRP A 60 10.09 -1.84 32.47
CA TRP A 60 8.94 -2.69 32.22
C TRP A 60 7.58 -2.02 32.51
N SER A 61 7.55 -1.08 33.44
CA SER A 61 6.34 -0.37 33.82
C SER A 61 5.89 0.58 32.69
N LEU A 62 6.83 1.34 32.12
CA LEU A 62 6.61 2.20 30.97
C LEU A 62 6.25 1.37 29.72
N PHE A 63 6.93 0.23 29.51
CA PHE A 63 6.62 -0.69 28.40
C PHE A 63 5.16 -1.15 28.45
N ARG A 64 4.71 -1.69 29.59
CA ARG A 64 3.32 -2.16 29.73
C ARG A 64 2.30 -1.06 29.49
N ARG A 65 2.58 0.16 29.94
CA ARG A 65 1.69 1.29 29.73
C ARG A 65 1.64 1.71 28.26
N GLY A 66 2.78 1.88 27.59
CA GLY A 66 2.85 2.20 26.17
C GLY A 66 2.22 1.13 25.30
N PHE A 67 2.49 -0.16 25.60
CA PHE A 67 1.88 -1.29 24.90
C PHE A 67 0.36 -1.33 25.08
N GLY A 68 -0.13 -1.09 26.29
CA GLY A 68 -1.57 -1.01 26.58
C GLY A 68 -2.25 0.13 25.82
N SER A 69 -1.64 1.32 25.80
CA SER A 69 -2.17 2.47 25.07
C SER A 69 -2.20 2.22 23.55
N LEU A 70 -1.12 1.70 23.01
CA LEU A 70 -1.03 1.34 21.59
C LEU A 70 -2.06 0.28 21.20
N SER A 71 -2.15 -0.79 21.98
CA SER A 71 -3.12 -1.87 21.74
C SER A 71 -4.56 -1.36 21.79
N CYS A 72 -4.88 -0.52 22.79
CA CYS A 72 -6.20 0.12 22.86
C CYS A 72 -6.51 0.93 21.62
N GLY A 73 -5.58 1.77 21.14
CA GLY A 73 -5.76 2.56 19.92
C GLY A 73 -5.94 1.71 18.66
N VAL A 74 -5.13 0.66 18.51
CA VAL A 74 -5.20 -0.26 17.38
C VAL A 74 -6.51 -1.04 17.35
N PHE A 75 -6.91 -1.65 18.48
CA PHE A 75 -8.16 -2.41 18.55
C PHE A 75 -9.39 -1.49 18.36
N LEU A 76 -9.33 -0.28 18.89
CA LEU A 76 -10.38 0.72 18.67
C LEU A 76 -10.48 1.08 17.18
N ALA A 77 -9.36 1.28 16.50
CA ALA A 77 -9.32 1.56 15.06
C ALA A 77 -9.86 0.38 14.24
N ILE A 78 -9.46 -0.85 14.55
CA ILE A 78 -9.96 -2.07 13.88
C ILE A 78 -11.47 -2.22 14.10
N GLY A 79 -11.96 -2.08 15.34
CA GLY A 79 -13.38 -2.24 15.65
C GLY A 79 -14.25 -1.18 15.01
N LEU A 80 -13.82 0.10 15.07
CA LEU A 80 -14.57 1.20 14.46
C LEU A 80 -14.57 1.11 12.93
N SER A 81 -13.44 0.79 12.31
CA SER A 81 -13.39 0.60 10.85
C SER A 81 -14.18 -0.62 10.39
N ALA A 82 -14.24 -1.70 11.19
CA ALA A 82 -15.11 -2.83 10.93
C ALA A 82 -16.59 -2.43 10.97
N LEU A 83 -16.98 -1.60 11.93
CA LEU A 83 -18.34 -1.05 12.00
C LEU A 83 -18.65 -0.17 10.78
N VAL A 84 -17.73 0.73 10.38
CA VAL A 84 -17.87 1.55 9.18
C VAL A 84 -18.00 0.69 7.92
N GLY A 85 -17.16 -0.33 7.77
CA GLY A 85 -17.21 -1.27 6.63
C GLY A 85 -18.52 -2.05 6.56
N TRP A 86 -19.01 -2.51 7.72
CA TRP A 86 -20.31 -3.20 7.81
C TRP A 86 -21.48 -2.29 7.43
N LEU A 87 -21.47 -1.03 7.90
CA LEU A 87 -22.51 -0.06 7.56
C LEU A 87 -22.46 0.38 6.09
N ALA A 88 -21.26 0.49 5.52
CA ALA A 88 -21.08 0.90 4.13
C ALA A 88 -21.51 -0.18 3.13
N GLY A 89 -21.39 -1.47 3.47
CA GLY A 89 -21.83 -2.59 2.64
C GLY A 89 -21.21 -2.62 1.23
N ILE A 90 -19.99 -2.11 1.05
CA ILE A 90 -19.36 -1.99 -0.26
C ILE A 90 -18.87 -3.36 -0.74
N PRO A 91 -19.31 -3.82 -1.93
CA PRO A 91 -19.01 -5.19 -2.40
C PRO A 91 -17.57 -5.38 -2.90
N ALA A 92 -16.85 -4.31 -3.18
CA ALA A 92 -15.46 -4.36 -3.69
C ALA A 92 -14.64 -3.18 -3.15
N PHE A 93 -13.39 -3.45 -2.79
CA PHE A 93 -12.47 -2.44 -2.30
C PHE A 93 -11.64 -1.80 -3.43
N GLY A 94 -11.34 -0.52 -3.29
CA GLY A 94 -10.43 0.21 -4.17
C GLY A 94 -8.95 -0.17 -3.99
N SER A 95 -8.11 0.34 -4.88
CA SER A 95 -6.67 0.06 -4.91
C SER A 95 -5.96 0.42 -3.60
N GLU A 96 -6.40 1.46 -2.88
CA GLU A 96 -5.82 1.90 -1.63
C GLU A 96 -5.99 0.87 -0.50
N VAL A 97 -7.10 0.16 -0.47
CA VAL A 97 -7.34 -0.93 0.49
C VAL A 97 -6.55 -2.17 0.10
N LEU A 98 -6.61 -2.56 -1.19
CA LEU A 98 -5.96 -3.76 -1.71
C LEU A 98 -4.43 -3.71 -1.61
N ALA A 99 -3.82 -2.54 -1.84
CA ALA A 99 -2.37 -2.35 -1.72
C ALA A 99 -1.84 -2.70 -0.33
N ARG A 100 -2.64 -2.51 0.73
CA ARG A 100 -2.25 -2.81 2.11
C ARG A 100 -2.38 -4.29 2.49
N GLY A 101 -2.97 -5.09 1.63
CA GLY A 101 -3.07 -6.54 1.79
C GLY A 101 -1.80 -7.31 1.41
N ASN A 102 -0.86 -6.66 0.72
CA ASN A 102 0.35 -7.29 0.20
C ASN A 102 1.62 -6.59 0.71
N PRO A 103 1.95 -6.71 2.01
CA PRO A 103 3.12 -6.07 2.59
C PRO A 103 4.41 -6.62 1.95
N ASN A 104 5.40 -5.74 1.83
CA ASN A 104 6.69 -6.09 1.24
C ASN A 104 7.86 -5.47 2.01
N LEU A 105 9.09 -5.77 1.58
CA LEU A 105 10.31 -5.32 2.27
C LEU A 105 10.49 -3.79 2.25
N LEU A 106 9.92 -3.10 1.26
CA LEU A 106 9.98 -1.62 1.20
C LEU A 106 9.16 -0.99 2.33
N ASP A 107 8.04 -1.60 2.72
CA ASP A 107 7.23 -1.15 3.85
C ASP A 107 8.02 -1.20 5.16
N LEU A 108 8.80 -2.28 5.37
CA LEU A 108 9.73 -2.37 6.50
C LEU A 108 10.80 -1.27 6.43
N GLY A 109 11.34 -0.99 5.24
CA GLY A 109 12.32 0.09 5.03
C GLY A 109 11.74 1.44 5.44
N VAL A 110 10.52 1.75 5.00
CA VAL A 110 9.80 2.99 5.39
C VAL A 110 9.59 3.04 6.91
N ALA A 111 9.19 1.94 7.54
CA ALA A 111 9.00 1.85 8.98
C ALA A 111 10.30 2.12 9.76
N LEU A 112 11.42 1.56 9.31
CA LEU A 112 12.74 1.79 9.92
C LEU A 112 13.16 3.26 9.86
N VAL A 113 13.03 3.89 8.68
CA VAL A 113 13.36 5.32 8.51
C VAL A 113 12.45 6.19 9.37
N ALA A 114 11.14 5.92 9.39
CA ALA A 114 10.18 6.67 10.19
C ALA A 114 10.47 6.56 11.70
N GLY A 115 10.81 5.37 12.17
CA GLY A 115 11.20 5.13 13.56
C GLY A 115 12.47 5.89 13.97
N ALA A 116 13.50 5.84 13.13
CA ALA A 116 14.75 6.55 13.37
C ALA A 116 14.55 8.07 13.43
N VAL A 117 13.86 8.66 12.44
CA VAL A 117 13.56 10.11 12.41
C VAL A 117 12.74 10.53 13.62
N SER A 118 11.77 9.72 14.04
CA SER A 118 10.94 10.02 15.21
C SER A 118 11.72 10.05 16.51
N ALA A 119 12.61 9.09 16.72
CA ALA A 119 13.47 9.06 17.90
C ALA A 119 14.48 10.21 17.90
N TYR A 120 15.07 10.48 16.73
CA TYR A 120 16.00 11.61 16.57
C TYR A 120 15.33 12.96 16.87
N ALA A 121 14.13 13.18 16.37
CA ALA A 121 13.38 14.42 16.62
C ALA A 121 13.00 14.62 18.09
N MET A 122 12.92 13.57 18.87
CA MET A 122 12.67 13.66 20.31
C MET A 122 13.90 14.17 21.07
N VAL A 123 15.10 13.79 20.61
CA VAL A 123 16.38 14.17 21.23
C VAL A 123 16.86 15.53 20.74
N GLN A 124 16.56 15.91 19.51
CA GLN A 124 17.01 17.14 18.87
C GLN A 124 15.91 18.19 18.78
N PRO A 125 15.90 19.24 19.64
CA PRO A 125 14.84 20.24 19.68
C PRO A 125 14.66 21.04 18.37
N LYS A 126 15.69 21.06 17.51
CA LYS A 126 15.65 21.73 16.20
C LYS A 126 14.79 21.01 15.15
N VAL A 127 14.53 19.72 15.36
CA VAL A 127 13.69 18.93 14.47
C VAL A 127 12.27 18.99 14.98
N SER A 128 11.35 19.50 14.14
CA SER A 128 9.95 19.61 14.53
C SER A 128 9.35 18.25 14.86
N GLY A 129 8.81 18.09 16.06
CA GLY A 129 8.10 16.89 16.49
C GLY A 129 6.92 16.54 15.58
N THR A 130 6.34 17.53 14.90
CA THR A 130 5.25 17.35 13.95
C THR A 130 5.68 16.55 12.72
N VAL A 131 6.88 16.84 12.16
CA VAL A 131 7.41 16.11 10.97
C VAL A 131 7.68 14.66 11.32
N ALA A 132 8.25 14.40 12.48
CA ALA A 132 8.52 13.04 12.95
C ALA A 132 7.23 12.27 13.27
N GLY A 133 6.21 12.97 13.78
CA GLY A 133 4.89 12.41 14.04
C GLY A 133 4.18 11.92 12.77
N THR A 134 4.25 12.72 11.75
CA THR A 134 3.63 12.42 10.45
C THR A 134 4.24 11.15 9.83
N ALA A 135 5.56 10.98 9.90
CA ALA A 135 6.24 9.83 9.31
C ALA A 135 5.79 8.48 9.91
N ILE A 136 5.54 8.42 11.23
CA ILE A 136 5.07 7.17 11.89
C ILE A 136 3.58 6.93 11.66
N ALA A 137 2.78 7.98 11.73
CA ALA A 137 1.34 7.85 11.58
C ALA A 137 0.95 7.32 10.18
N VAL A 138 1.78 7.63 9.16
CA VAL A 138 1.66 7.08 7.79
C VAL A 138 1.64 5.55 7.78
N ALA A 139 2.39 4.91 8.65
CA ALA A 139 2.62 3.48 8.60
C ALA A 139 1.61 2.63 9.40
N LEU A 140 0.78 3.21 10.29
CA LEU A 140 0.02 2.43 11.27
C LEU A 140 -1.50 2.53 11.15
N MET A 141 -2.04 3.74 11.01
CA MET A 141 -3.50 3.94 11.03
C MET A 141 -4.19 3.29 9.82
N PRO A 142 -3.71 3.46 8.57
CA PRO A 142 -4.36 2.85 7.41
C PRO A 142 -4.36 1.31 7.42
N PRO A 143 -3.24 0.61 7.75
CA PRO A 143 -3.28 -0.84 7.90
C PRO A 143 -4.26 -1.32 8.97
N ALA A 144 -4.33 -0.65 10.13
CA ALA A 144 -5.30 -0.99 11.17
C ALA A 144 -6.75 -0.86 10.70
N CYS A 145 -7.07 0.24 9.98
CA CYS A 145 -8.39 0.43 9.39
C CYS A 145 -8.68 -0.58 8.28
N THR A 146 -7.67 -0.93 7.46
CA THR A 146 -7.82 -1.96 6.41
C THR A 146 -8.14 -3.33 7.02
N VAL A 147 -7.52 -3.71 8.14
CA VAL A 147 -7.87 -4.95 8.87
C VAL A 147 -9.35 -4.96 9.22
N GLY A 148 -9.86 -3.90 9.82
CA GLY A 148 -11.27 -3.81 10.21
C GLY A 148 -12.23 -3.85 9.02
N LEU A 149 -11.97 -3.06 7.98
CA LEU A 149 -12.75 -3.06 6.74
C LEU A 149 -12.77 -4.45 6.10
N ALA A 150 -11.62 -5.12 6.00
CA ALA A 150 -11.51 -6.44 5.40
C ALA A 150 -12.25 -7.51 6.22
N ILE A 151 -12.18 -7.48 7.54
CA ILE A 151 -12.92 -8.40 8.42
C ILE A 151 -14.43 -8.22 8.23
N SER A 152 -14.92 -6.98 8.18
CA SER A 152 -16.35 -6.69 8.06
C SER A 152 -17.00 -7.22 6.79
N GLN A 153 -16.21 -7.37 5.71
CA GLN A 153 -16.66 -7.86 4.41
C GLN A 153 -16.24 -9.31 4.11
N GLY A 154 -15.62 -10.00 5.09
CA GLY A 154 -15.21 -11.40 4.95
C GLY A 154 -13.94 -11.64 4.12
N TYR A 155 -13.16 -10.61 3.80
CA TYR A 155 -11.90 -10.73 3.06
C TYR A 155 -10.73 -11.15 3.97
N GLY A 156 -10.72 -12.41 4.41
CA GLY A 156 -9.75 -12.94 5.38
C GLY A 156 -8.29 -12.80 4.98
N LEU A 157 -7.94 -13.07 3.72
CA LEU A 157 -6.55 -12.95 3.23
C LEU A 157 -6.08 -11.48 3.24
N LEU A 158 -6.94 -10.56 2.84
CA LEU A 158 -6.66 -9.13 2.88
C LEU A 158 -6.46 -8.65 4.33
N ALA A 159 -7.29 -9.12 5.25
CA ALA A 159 -7.16 -8.80 6.67
C ALA A 159 -5.83 -9.32 7.25
N GLN A 160 -5.41 -10.54 6.89
CA GLN A 160 -4.13 -11.12 7.30
C GLN A 160 -2.94 -10.33 6.75
N GLY A 161 -2.96 -9.97 5.47
CA GLY A 161 -1.92 -9.15 4.85
C GLY A 161 -1.80 -7.77 5.51
N ALA A 162 -2.92 -7.09 5.75
CA ALA A 162 -2.94 -5.79 6.42
C ALA A 162 -2.50 -5.89 7.89
N ALA A 163 -2.84 -6.97 8.60
CA ALA A 163 -2.35 -7.23 9.95
C ALA A 163 -0.84 -7.48 9.98
N LEU A 164 -0.31 -8.21 9.00
CA LEU A 164 1.13 -8.42 8.83
C LEU A 164 1.85 -7.09 8.56
N LEU A 165 1.31 -6.23 7.69
CA LEU A 165 1.82 -4.89 7.43
C LEU A 165 1.86 -4.04 8.71
N LEU A 166 0.75 -4.03 9.46
CA LEU A 166 0.66 -3.31 10.74
C LEU A 166 1.72 -3.77 11.73
N LEU A 167 1.88 -5.09 11.90
CA LEU A 167 2.84 -5.69 12.82
C LEU A 167 4.29 -5.40 12.39
N THR A 168 4.58 -5.52 11.10
CA THR A 168 5.89 -5.20 10.51
C THR A 168 6.27 -3.75 10.76
N ASN A 169 5.35 -2.83 10.48
CA ASN A 169 5.59 -1.40 10.68
C ASN A 169 5.80 -1.09 12.16
N LEU A 170 5.01 -1.70 13.04
CA LEU A 170 5.15 -1.53 14.48
C LEU A 170 6.54 -1.98 14.98
N CYS A 171 6.95 -3.19 14.59
CA CYS A 171 8.25 -3.74 14.99
C CYS A 171 9.40 -2.96 14.37
N GLY A 172 9.31 -2.58 13.08
CA GLY A 172 10.33 -1.81 12.39
C GLY A 172 10.53 -0.41 13.01
N ILE A 173 9.44 0.30 13.28
CA ILE A 173 9.47 1.61 13.94
C ILE A 173 10.07 1.49 15.35
N ALA A 174 9.61 0.53 16.15
CA ALA A 174 10.10 0.35 17.52
C ALA A 174 11.58 -0.02 17.54
N LEU A 175 12.05 -0.90 16.63
CA LEU A 175 13.45 -1.26 16.50
C LEU A 175 14.31 -0.06 16.12
N ALA A 176 13.95 0.66 15.06
CA ALA A 176 14.72 1.79 14.59
C ALA A 176 14.77 2.92 15.62
N ALA A 177 13.65 3.20 16.30
CA ALA A 177 13.60 4.17 17.39
C ALA A 177 14.50 3.76 18.56
N ALA A 178 14.45 2.51 18.99
CA ALA A 178 15.28 1.98 20.07
C ALA A 178 16.78 2.03 19.71
N LEU A 179 17.16 1.64 18.49
CA LEU A 179 18.52 1.74 18.00
C LEU A 179 19.01 3.19 17.95
N THR A 180 18.16 4.12 17.54
CA THR A 180 18.50 5.55 17.50
C THR A 180 18.74 6.11 18.90
N PHE A 181 17.90 5.80 19.89
CA PHE A 181 18.11 6.20 21.27
C PHE A 181 19.42 5.65 21.83
N TRP A 182 19.75 4.40 21.47
CA TRP A 182 21.01 3.81 21.89
C TRP A 182 22.23 4.46 21.22
N ILE A 183 22.21 4.72 19.90
CA ILE A 183 23.31 5.35 19.16
C ILE A 183 23.58 6.78 19.67
N LEU A 184 22.53 7.52 20.02
CA LEU A 184 22.64 8.87 20.56
C LEU A 184 23.18 8.90 22.01
N GLY A 185 23.42 7.75 22.61
CA GLY A 185 24.01 7.64 23.95
C GLY A 185 23.08 8.02 25.10
N GLU A 186 21.78 8.12 24.83
CA GLU A 186 20.78 8.53 25.83
C GLU A 186 20.65 7.52 26.99
N LEU A 187 20.96 6.24 26.73
CA LEU A 187 20.84 5.18 27.74
C LEU A 187 21.88 4.05 27.56
N PRO A 188 22.46 3.50 28.63
CA PRO A 188 23.37 2.36 28.58
C PRO A 188 22.57 1.05 28.31
N LEU A 189 22.97 0.27 27.31
CA LEU A 189 22.36 -1.04 26.94
C LEU A 189 22.31 -2.10 28.03
N LYS A 190 23.02 -1.94 29.13
CA LYS A 190 23.19 -3.00 30.16
C LYS A 190 21.86 -3.49 30.72
N THR A 191 20.85 -2.63 30.80
CA THR A 191 19.56 -2.92 31.42
C THR A 191 18.50 -3.39 30.41
N GLY A 192 18.55 -2.94 29.15
CA GLY A 192 17.54 -3.22 28.11
C GLY A 192 17.89 -4.37 27.14
N ARG A 193 18.94 -5.15 27.41
CA ARG A 193 19.46 -6.16 26.47
C ARG A 193 18.41 -7.20 26.02
N HIS A 194 17.59 -7.71 26.92
CA HIS A 194 16.55 -8.69 26.60
C HIS A 194 15.42 -8.09 25.75
N GLY A 195 15.01 -6.86 26.02
CA GLY A 195 14.01 -6.17 25.20
C GLY A 195 14.51 -5.88 23.78
N MET A 196 15.76 -5.45 23.66
CA MET A 196 16.38 -5.21 22.35
C MET A 196 16.48 -6.51 21.54
N THR A 197 16.94 -7.61 22.15
CA THR A 197 17.02 -8.90 21.44
C THR A 197 15.65 -9.41 21.01
N ALA A 198 14.60 -9.21 21.82
CA ALA A 198 13.23 -9.59 21.47
C ALA A 198 12.72 -8.79 20.25
N ILE A 199 12.91 -7.48 20.22
CA ILE A 199 12.49 -6.65 19.07
C ILE A 199 13.28 -7.01 17.81
N VAL A 200 14.60 -7.16 17.91
CA VAL A 200 15.43 -7.59 16.77
C VAL A 200 14.98 -8.95 16.25
N GLY A 201 14.78 -9.93 17.14
CA GLY A 201 14.32 -11.27 16.75
C GLY A 201 12.95 -11.24 16.06
N MET A 202 12.00 -10.47 16.61
CA MET A 202 10.67 -10.30 16.00
C MET A 202 10.77 -9.62 14.61
N THR A 203 11.59 -8.58 14.49
CA THR A 203 11.74 -7.87 13.19
C THR A 203 12.39 -8.79 12.15
N LEU A 204 13.40 -9.59 12.52
CA LEU A 204 14.01 -10.56 11.63
C LEU A 204 13.02 -11.67 11.24
N LEU A 205 12.20 -12.15 12.17
CA LEU A 205 11.17 -13.15 11.88
C LEU A 205 10.16 -12.62 10.84
N LEU A 206 9.75 -11.37 10.99
CA LEU A 206 8.82 -10.73 10.06
C LEU A 206 9.49 -10.38 8.70
N ALA A 207 10.79 -10.16 8.68
CA ALA A 207 11.51 -9.91 7.43
C ALA A 207 11.47 -11.11 6.46
N VAL A 208 11.33 -12.35 6.97
CA VAL A 208 11.26 -13.56 6.12
C VAL A 208 10.06 -13.53 5.17
N PRO A 209 8.80 -13.44 5.63
CA PRO A 209 7.64 -13.36 4.72
C PRO A 209 7.67 -12.11 3.84
N LEU A 210 8.19 -11.00 4.35
CA LEU A 210 8.32 -9.77 3.56
C LEU A 210 9.33 -9.91 2.42
N THR A 211 10.46 -10.59 2.65
CA THR A 211 11.45 -10.88 1.62
C THR A 211 10.84 -11.74 0.52
N TYR A 212 10.03 -12.75 0.89
CA TYR A 212 9.30 -13.56 -0.08
C TYR A 212 8.33 -12.70 -0.91
N SER A 213 7.49 -11.89 -0.27
CA SER A 213 6.56 -10.97 -0.96
C SER A 213 7.31 -9.98 -1.87
N PHE A 214 8.44 -9.44 -1.42
CA PHE A 214 9.26 -8.54 -2.21
C PHE A 214 9.88 -9.24 -3.43
N SER A 215 10.38 -10.46 -3.27
CA SER A 215 10.94 -11.24 -4.38
C SER A 215 9.87 -11.56 -5.43
N GLU A 216 8.64 -11.84 -4.99
CA GLU A 216 7.50 -12.06 -5.87
C GLU A 216 7.10 -10.77 -6.62
N LEU A 217 7.06 -9.63 -5.93
CA LEU A 217 6.81 -8.32 -6.55
C LEU A 217 7.86 -8.00 -7.64
N VAL A 218 9.14 -8.21 -7.34
CA VAL A 218 10.24 -7.99 -8.32
C VAL A 218 10.12 -8.96 -9.49
N ARG A 219 9.76 -10.22 -9.23
CA ARG A 219 9.53 -11.23 -10.27
C ARG A 219 8.40 -10.80 -11.20
N GLN A 220 7.25 -10.39 -10.63
CA GLN A 220 6.10 -9.90 -11.40
C GLN A 220 6.46 -8.66 -12.24
N ALA A 221 7.16 -7.68 -11.67
CA ALA A 221 7.59 -6.48 -12.39
C ALA A 221 8.54 -6.80 -13.56
N ARG A 222 9.48 -7.76 -13.35
CA ARG A 222 10.37 -8.22 -14.43
C ARG A 222 9.63 -8.97 -15.52
N LEU A 223 8.67 -9.83 -15.15
CA LEU A 223 7.84 -10.56 -16.10
C LEU A 223 6.97 -9.60 -16.91
N GLU A 224 6.37 -8.59 -16.28
CA GLU A 224 5.60 -7.57 -16.97
C GLU A 224 6.43 -6.75 -17.95
N ALA A 225 7.64 -6.34 -17.55
CA ALA A 225 8.58 -5.63 -18.42
C ALA A 225 9.02 -6.50 -19.62
N SER A 226 9.37 -7.76 -19.38
CA SER A 226 9.76 -8.69 -20.45
C SER A 226 8.61 -9.07 -21.36
N LEU A 227 7.39 -9.21 -20.82
CA LEU A 227 6.16 -9.41 -21.58
C LEU A 227 5.87 -8.22 -22.51
N ARG A 228 5.95 -7.00 -21.98
CA ARG A 228 5.80 -5.78 -22.79
C ARG A 228 6.83 -5.70 -23.89
N GLN A 229 8.09 -6.00 -23.61
CA GLN A 229 9.16 -6.02 -24.60
C GLN A 229 8.95 -7.12 -25.66
N ALA A 230 8.59 -8.33 -25.25
CA ALA A 230 8.32 -9.44 -26.16
C ALA A 230 7.14 -9.14 -27.11
N LEU A 231 6.09 -8.49 -26.61
CA LEU A 231 4.94 -8.07 -27.41
C LEU A 231 5.32 -6.99 -28.41
N LEU A 232 6.09 -5.96 -28.01
CA LEU A 232 6.44 -4.83 -28.89
C LEU A 232 7.52 -5.20 -29.93
N ASP A 233 8.55 -5.97 -29.54
CA ASP A 233 9.75 -6.20 -30.37
C ASP A 233 9.64 -7.46 -31.24
N ARG A 234 8.90 -8.49 -30.81
CA ARG A 234 8.93 -9.82 -31.42
C ARG A 234 7.68 -10.26 -32.14
N THR A 235 6.59 -9.44 -32.14
CA THR A 235 5.34 -9.83 -32.79
C THR A 235 4.97 -8.90 -33.93
N LEU A 236 4.68 -9.47 -35.10
CA LEU A 236 4.22 -8.74 -36.29
C LEU A 236 2.86 -8.05 -36.07
N THR A 237 2.05 -8.59 -35.17
CA THR A 237 0.72 -8.05 -34.84
C THR A 237 0.80 -6.65 -34.25
N PHE A 238 1.80 -6.36 -33.40
CA PHE A 238 1.95 -5.05 -32.78
C PHE A 238 2.69 -4.00 -33.63
N ARG A 239 3.21 -4.36 -34.80
CA ARG A 239 3.74 -3.36 -35.76
C ARG A 239 2.64 -2.46 -36.35
N ARG A 240 1.37 -2.92 -36.34
CA ARG A 240 0.21 -2.18 -36.86
C ARG A 240 -0.77 -1.73 -35.78
N VAL A 241 -0.47 -2.03 -34.52
CA VAL A 241 -1.34 -1.78 -33.38
C VAL A 241 -0.56 -0.98 -32.33
N GLN A 242 -1.13 0.11 -31.88
CA GLN A 242 -0.52 0.91 -30.82
C GLN A 242 -0.97 0.40 -29.45
N LEU A 243 -0.05 -0.08 -28.64
CA LEU A 243 -0.31 -0.47 -27.27
C LEU A 243 -0.43 0.79 -26.40
N ILE A 244 -1.61 1.04 -25.84
CA ILE A 244 -1.88 2.19 -24.97
C ILE A 244 -1.54 1.85 -23.53
N ASP A 245 -2.04 0.69 -23.06
CA ASP A 245 -1.88 0.25 -21.69
C ASP A 245 -1.81 -1.29 -21.60
N SER A 246 -1.10 -1.79 -20.60
CA SER A 246 -1.02 -3.22 -20.30
C SER A 246 -1.11 -3.44 -18.79
N SER A 247 -2.02 -4.28 -18.36
CA SER A 247 -2.15 -4.66 -16.96
C SER A 247 -2.26 -6.18 -16.83
N VAL A 248 -1.67 -6.73 -15.77
CA VAL A 248 -1.68 -8.17 -15.49
C VAL A 248 -2.42 -8.43 -14.20
N ASN A 249 -3.46 -9.24 -14.27
CA ASN A 249 -4.16 -9.76 -13.10
C ASN A 249 -3.54 -11.10 -12.68
N TRP A 250 -2.64 -11.04 -11.72
CA TRP A 250 -1.93 -12.19 -11.17
C TRP A 250 -2.78 -13.11 -10.28
N LEU A 251 -3.98 -12.66 -9.87
CA LEU A 251 -4.90 -13.44 -9.03
C LEU A 251 -5.72 -14.47 -9.85
N ALA A 252 -5.76 -14.31 -11.16
CA ALA A 252 -6.40 -15.26 -12.04
C ALA A 252 -5.49 -16.49 -12.28
N SER A 253 -6.09 -17.67 -12.50
CA SER A 253 -5.36 -18.89 -12.84
C SER A 253 -5.92 -19.47 -14.15
N PRO A 254 -5.17 -19.38 -15.27
CA PRO A 254 -3.89 -18.71 -15.48
C PRO A 254 -3.96 -17.17 -15.35
N PRO A 255 -2.81 -16.47 -15.11
CA PRO A 255 -2.79 -15.01 -15.03
C PRO A 255 -3.38 -14.35 -16.27
N GLU A 256 -4.21 -13.31 -16.06
CA GLU A 256 -4.91 -12.62 -17.15
C GLU A 256 -4.19 -11.32 -17.50
N VAL A 257 -3.75 -11.20 -18.74
CA VAL A 257 -3.10 -10.01 -19.29
C VAL A 257 -4.12 -9.20 -20.08
N ARG A 258 -4.44 -8.02 -19.61
CA ARG A 258 -5.32 -7.06 -20.31
C ARG A 258 -4.48 -6.09 -21.10
N LEU A 259 -4.68 -6.06 -22.42
CA LEU A 259 -3.99 -5.19 -23.35
C LEU A 259 -4.98 -4.20 -23.95
N THR A 260 -4.84 -2.93 -23.59
CA THR A 260 -5.60 -1.85 -24.24
C THR A 260 -4.83 -1.41 -25.47
N VAL A 261 -5.40 -1.68 -26.62
CA VAL A 261 -4.76 -1.44 -27.92
C VAL A 261 -5.60 -0.55 -28.81
N GLN A 262 -4.93 0.26 -29.59
CA GLN A 262 -5.52 1.12 -30.60
C GLN A 262 -5.19 0.54 -31.97
N SER A 263 -6.24 0.15 -32.72
CA SER A 263 -6.07 -0.48 -34.03
C SER A 263 -7.18 -0.07 -34.99
N ALA A 264 -6.82 0.08 -36.27
CA ALA A 264 -7.79 0.23 -37.34
C ALA A 264 -8.49 -1.08 -37.73
N GLU A 265 -7.81 -2.23 -37.47
CA GLU A 265 -8.31 -3.57 -37.77
C GLU A 265 -8.69 -4.30 -36.48
N SER A 266 -9.69 -5.17 -36.55
CA SER A 266 -10.09 -6.03 -35.42
C SER A 266 -9.09 -7.18 -35.22
N ILE A 267 -8.64 -7.39 -33.98
CA ILE A 267 -7.81 -8.54 -33.64
C ILE A 267 -8.69 -9.79 -33.63
N SER A 268 -8.30 -10.80 -34.40
CA SER A 268 -9.07 -12.05 -34.47
C SER A 268 -8.78 -12.96 -33.24
N PRO A 269 -9.74 -13.81 -32.81
CA PRO A 269 -9.49 -14.77 -31.74
C PRO A 269 -8.30 -15.71 -32.01
N PHE A 270 -8.05 -16.04 -33.26
CA PHE A 270 -6.92 -16.86 -33.66
C PHE A 270 -5.57 -16.15 -33.43
N GLN A 271 -5.50 -14.84 -33.71
CA GLN A 271 -4.30 -14.06 -33.41
C GLN A 271 -4.03 -13.95 -31.90
N ALA A 272 -5.09 -13.84 -31.09
CA ALA A 272 -4.97 -13.85 -29.65
C ALA A 272 -4.42 -15.19 -29.14
N GLN A 273 -4.92 -16.31 -29.66
CA GLN A 273 -4.45 -17.66 -29.30
C GLN A 273 -2.97 -17.88 -29.70
N LEU A 274 -2.57 -17.47 -30.89
CA LEU A 274 -1.16 -17.57 -31.32
C LEU A 274 -0.23 -16.75 -30.40
N LEU A 275 -0.72 -15.62 -29.92
CA LEU A 275 0.03 -14.79 -28.98
C LEU A 275 0.13 -15.41 -27.59
N GLU A 276 -0.92 -16.08 -27.12
CA GLU A 276 -0.91 -16.85 -25.88
C GLU A 276 0.14 -17.99 -25.94
N GLU A 277 0.15 -18.77 -27.02
CA GLU A 277 1.15 -19.84 -27.25
C GLU A 277 2.59 -19.29 -27.34
N PHE A 278 2.77 -18.13 -27.98
CA PHE A 278 4.06 -17.48 -28.05
C PHE A 278 4.54 -17.02 -26.66
N LEU A 279 3.65 -16.41 -25.88
CA LEU A 279 3.96 -15.96 -24.53
C LEU A 279 4.26 -17.13 -23.59
N GLU A 280 3.51 -18.21 -23.69
CA GLU A 280 3.75 -19.44 -22.92
C GLU A 280 5.16 -19.99 -23.20
N LYS A 281 5.57 -20.06 -24.46
CA LYS A 281 6.93 -20.47 -24.83
C LYS A 281 8.02 -19.51 -24.39
N ALA A 282 7.76 -18.19 -24.46
CA ALA A 282 8.73 -17.16 -24.11
C ALA A 282 8.92 -17.00 -22.60
N MET A 283 7.86 -17.20 -21.83
CA MET A 283 7.80 -16.92 -20.40
C MET A 283 7.77 -18.17 -19.51
N GLY A 284 7.56 -19.36 -20.10
CA GLY A 284 7.54 -20.64 -19.38
C GLY A 284 6.30 -20.89 -18.51
N GLN A 285 5.25 -20.09 -18.66
CA GLN A 285 3.98 -20.24 -17.96
C GLN A 285 2.81 -19.77 -18.84
N PRO A 286 1.61 -20.37 -18.71
CA PRO A 286 0.45 -19.97 -19.48
C PRO A 286 -0.10 -18.61 -19.02
N PHE A 287 -0.56 -17.82 -19.98
CA PHE A 287 -1.27 -16.56 -19.76
C PHE A 287 -2.56 -16.54 -20.57
N ARG A 288 -3.58 -15.84 -20.04
CA ARG A 288 -4.80 -15.55 -20.79
C ARG A 288 -4.74 -14.10 -21.25
N LEU A 289 -4.92 -13.86 -22.56
CA LEU A 289 -4.91 -12.53 -23.13
C LEU A 289 -6.33 -11.98 -23.33
N VAL A 290 -6.56 -10.77 -22.84
CA VAL A 290 -7.82 -10.03 -23.08
C VAL A 290 -7.47 -8.71 -23.78
N PHE A 291 -7.93 -8.56 -25.00
CA PHE A 291 -7.75 -7.35 -25.79
C PHE A 291 -8.93 -6.40 -25.63
N LEU A 292 -8.65 -5.17 -25.22
CA LEU A 292 -9.57 -4.05 -25.26
C LEU A 292 -9.19 -3.20 -26.48
N VAL A 293 -9.93 -3.38 -27.59
CA VAL A 293 -9.61 -2.71 -28.86
C VAL A 293 -10.39 -1.42 -29.01
N SER A 294 -9.69 -0.28 -29.04
CA SER A 294 -10.24 1.02 -29.42
C SER A 294 -10.05 1.24 -30.91
N LYS A 295 -11.15 1.44 -31.63
CA LYS A 295 -11.10 1.79 -33.06
C LYS A 295 -10.77 3.26 -33.23
N VAL A 296 -9.76 3.56 -34.03
CA VAL A 296 -9.41 4.92 -34.45
C VAL A 296 -9.82 5.10 -35.89
N SER A 297 -10.62 6.12 -36.18
CA SER A 297 -10.84 6.64 -37.53
C SER A 297 -10.14 7.99 -37.64
N GLU A 298 -9.23 8.13 -38.60
CA GLU A 298 -8.68 9.43 -38.96
C GLU A 298 -9.74 10.22 -39.74
N ILE A 299 -10.14 11.39 -39.24
CA ILE A 299 -11.02 12.32 -39.92
C ILE A 299 -10.14 13.45 -40.45
N HIS A 300 -9.88 13.45 -41.76
CA HIS A 300 -9.21 14.54 -42.41
C HIS A 300 -10.19 15.68 -42.68
N SER A 301 -9.81 16.91 -42.35
CA SER A 301 -10.62 18.11 -42.55
C SER A 301 -10.64 18.56 -44.04
N ASP A 302 -9.96 17.85 -44.95
CA ASP A 302 -9.76 18.22 -46.35
C ASP A 302 -10.88 17.83 -47.31
N SER A 303 -11.98 17.26 -46.83
CA SER A 303 -13.17 17.14 -47.66
C SER A 303 -13.92 18.48 -47.69
N ARG A 304 -13.38 19.47 -48.40
CA ARG A 304 -14.22 20.51 -49.00
C ARG A 304 -15.08 19.82 -50.05
N THR A 305 -16.22 19.29 -49.66
CA THR A 305 -17.34 19.05 -50.55
C THR A 305 -17.75 20.42 -51.05
N GLU A 306 -17.42 20.74 -52.31
CA GLU A 306 -18.07 21.84 -53.00
C GLU A 306 -19.58 21.68 -52.83
N PRO A 307 -20.28 22.74 -52.45
CA PRO A 307 -21.75 22.68 -52.35
C PRO A 307 -22.30 22.38 -53.75
N GLU A 308 -23.08 21.32 -53.83
CA GLU A 308 -23.81 20.93 -55.06
C GLU A 308 -24.59 22.15 -55.60
N PRO A 309 -24.42 22.50 -56.88
CA PRO A 309 -25.11 23.65 -57.46
C PRO A 309 -26.62 23.47 -57.35
N PRO A 310 -27.39 24.55 -57.07
CA PRO A 310 -28.84 24.47 -56.88
C PRO A 310 -29.50 23.95 -58.17
N PRO A 311 -30.58 23.14 -58.04
CA PRO A 311 -31.31 22.60 -59.20
C PRO A 311 -31.90 23.73 -60.06
N PRO A 312 -31.94 23.58 -61.41
CA PRO A 312 -32.46 24.61 -62.31
C PRO A 312 -33.95 24.85 -62.01
N ALA A 313 -34.34 26.14 -62.03
CA ALA A 313 -35.70 26.59 -61.84
C ALA A 313 -36.65 25.98 -62.89
N PRO A 314 -37.89 25.55 -62.49
CA PRO A 314 -38.86 25.05 -63.44
C PRO A 314 -39.32 26.16 -64.37
N GLN A 315 -39.36 25.86 -65.68
CA GLN A 315 -39.91 26.74 -66.72
C GLN A 315 -41.41 26.75 -66.67
#